data_f3bc2a5569e528cdc7ec7d4788374310
#
_entry.id   f3bc2a5569e528cdc7ec7d4788374310
#
_cell.length_a   1.000
_cell.length_b   1.000
_cell.length_c   1.000
_cell.angle_alpha   90.00
_cell.angle_beta   90.00
_cell.angle_gamma   90.00
#
_symmetry.space_group_name_H-M   'P 1'
#
loop_
_entity.id
_entity.type
_entity.pdbx_description
1 polymer ?
#
loop_
_entity_poly.entity_id
_entity_poly.type
_entity_poly.pdbx_seq_one_letter_code
_entity_poly.pdbx_strand_id
1 'polypeptide(L)'
;MHPRFLRGFLLAGALATFATLAAAEPDSKWRLKFDHWAEVDGELVLRIAPLNGTPIDVSTKIAKGTTENAAADLVSGALKAQLGKGYKVEVDDGEAVVIKKTGKTPKFEVSQLSSSVTGLNLKIKH
;
A
#
# COMPACT_ATOMS: atom_id res chain seq x y z
N MET A 1 -31.03 -5.55 32.97
CA MET A 1 -30.82 -5.38 32.54
C MET A 1 -30.06 -5.07 32.31
N HIS A 2 -29.87 -5.25 31.98
CA HIS A 2 -29.22 -5.08 31.47
C HIS A 2 -28.35 -4.81 31.05
N PRO A 3 -28.38 -4.62 31.11
CA PRO A 3 -27.70 -4.36 30.56
C PRO A 3 -27.01 -3.96 30.06
N ARG A 4 -27.16 -3.90 29.99
CA ARG A 4 -26.74 -3.51 29.30
C ARG A 4 -25.81 -3.05 29.18
N PHE A 5 -25.55 -2.99 29.25
CA PHE A 5 -24.82 -2.48 28.97
C PHE A 5 -23.83 -2.58 28.82
N LEU A 6 -23.84 -2.99 29.06
CA LEU A 6 -23.02 -3.07 28.71
C LEU A 6 -22.41 -2.97 27.96
N ARG A 7 -22.72 -3.03 27.64
CA ARG A 7 -22.36 -2.77 26.64
C ARG A 7 -21.61 -2.12 26.27
N GLY A 8 -21.68 -1.90 26.31
CA GLY A 8 -21.09 -1.18 25.83
C GLY A 8 -20.01 -0.99 25.73
N PHE A 9 -19.81 -1.18 26.12
CA PHE A 9 -18.86 -0.81 25.98
C PHE A 9 -18.07 -1.22 25.52
N LEU A 10 -18.31 -1.98 25.64
CA LEU A 10 -17.63 -2.36 25.01
C LEU A 10 -17.12 -2.03 23.98
N LEU A 11 -17.52 -2.09 23.57
CA LEU A 11 -17.28 -1.55 22.41
C LEU A 11 -16.22 -0.63 22.38
N ALA A 12 -16.18 -0.08 23.19
CA ALA A 12 -15.31 1.01 23.24
C ALA A 12 -13.89 0.64 23.01
N GLY A 13 -13.46 -0.44 23.51
CA GLY A 13 -12.09 -0.80 23.34
C GLY A 13 -11.66 -0.89 21.91
N ALA A 14 -12.53 -1.40 21.10
CA ALA A 14 -12.19 -1.56 19.70
C ALA A 14 -11.91 -0.24 19.04
N LEU A 15 -12.64 0.77 19.45
CA LEU A 15 -12.47 2.05 18.80
C LEU A 15 -11.13 2.65 19.04
N ALA A 16 -10.58 2.40 20.18
CA ALA A 16 -9.32 3.03 20.52
C ALA A 16 -8.24 2.70 19.53
N THR A 17 -8.31 1.53 18.94
CA THR A 17 -7.26 1.15 18.03
C THR A 17 -7.25 1.96 16.76
N PHE A 18 -8.37 2.54 16.42
CA PHE A 18 -8.41 3.27 15.17
C PHE A 18 -7.60 4.53 15.19
N ALA A 19 -7.42 5.10 16.33
CA ALA A 19 -6.67 6.33 16.40
C ALA A 19 -5.28 6.19 15.83
N THR A 20 -4.71 5.01 15.95
CA THR A 20 -3.35 4.83 15.46
C THR A 20 -3.26 4.83 13.96
N LEU A 21 -4.37 4.60 13.29
CA LEU A 21 -4.36 4.55 11.85
C LEU A 21 -4.12 5.90 11.23
N ALA A 22 -4.24 6.95 12.01
CA ALA A 22 -4.01 8.27 11.49
C ALA A 22 -2.54 8.61 11.36
N ALA A 23 -1.65 7.69 11.68
CA ALA A 23 -0.23 7.98 11.67
C ALA A 23 0.33 8.34 10.29
N ALA A 24 -0.21 7.75 9.23
CA ALA A 24 0.29 8.04 7.91
C ALA A 24 -0.34 9.33 7.39
N GLU A 25 0.45 10.14 6.69
CA GLU A 25 -0.01 11.41 6.15
C GLU A 25 0.15 11.42 4.64
N PRO A 26 -0.82 12.00 3.90
CA PRO A 26 -0.68 12.12 2.47
C PRO A 26 0.55 12.92 2.08
N ASP A 27 1.17 12.54 0.98
CA ASP A 27 2.32 13.23 0.46
C ASP A 27 2.26 13.24 -1.07
N SER A 28 3.14 13.99 -1.69
CA SER A 28 3.20 14.09 -3.14
C SER A 28 4.05 13.00 -3.78
N LYS A 29 4.81 12.27 -2.98
CA LYS A 29 5.73 11.24 -3.48
C LYS A 29 5.84 10.12 -2.45
N TRP A 30 5.88 8.88 -2.94
CA TRP A 30 6.07 7.70 -2.11
C TRP A 30 7.09 6.79 -2.75
N ARG A 31 7.83 6.07 -1.92
CA ARG A 31 8.85 5.13 -2.35
C ARG A 31 8.56 3.77 -1.73
N LEU A 32 8.50 2.75 -2.57
CA LEU A 32 8.25 1.37 -2.17
C LEU A 32 9.52 0.59 -2.46
N LYS A 33 10.19 0.14 -1.42
CA LYS A 33 11.44 -0.60 -1.59
C LYS A 33 11.24 -2.06 -1.26
N PHE A 34 11.63 -2.93 -2.16
CA PHE A 34 11.58 -4.37 -1.98
C PHE A 34 12.92 -4.91 -1.52
N ASP A 35 12.90 -5.99 -0.76
CA ASP A 35 14.10 -6.64 -0.25
C ASP A 35 13.85 -8.14 -0.16
N HIS A 36 14.90 -8.93 -0.35
CA HIS A 36 14.84 -10.38 -0.39
C HIS A 36 14.07 -10.89 -1.60
N TRP A 37 13.42 -12.04 -1.50
CA TRP A 37 12.72 -12.66 -2.61
C TRP A 37 11.49 -13.40 -2.11
N ALA A 38 10.57 -13.68 -3.04
CA ALA A 38 9.33 -14.38 -2.71
C ALA A 38 9.59 -15.87 -2.48
N GLU A 39 9.16 -16.37 -1.34
CA GLU A 39 9.31 -17.78 -0.99
C GLU A 39 8.14 -18.63 -1.48
N VAL A 40 7.03 -18.02 -1.78
CA VAL A 40 5.82 -18.69 -2.28
C VAL A 40 5.18 -17.82 -3.34
N ASP A 41 4.29 -18.44 -4.14
CA ASP A 41 3.42 -17.66 -5.02
C ASP A 41 2.44 -16.87 -4.16
N GLY A 42 2.11 -15.67 -4.58
CA GLY A 42 1.14 -14.87 -3.84
C GLY A 42 0.71 -13.63 -4.59
N GLU A 43 0.00 -12.79 -3.88
CA GLU A 43 -0.52 -11.55 -4.43
C GLU A 43 -0.26 -10.42 -3.43
N LEU A 44 0.18 -9.29 -3.95
CA LEU A 44 0.38 -8.08 -3.18
C LEU A 44 -0.67 -7.07 -3.62
N VAL A 45 -1.41 -6.52 -2.68
CA VAL A 45 -2.41 -5.49 -2.98
C VAL A 45 -2.01 -4.21 -2.26
N LEU A 46 -1.81 -3.16 -3.04
CA LEU A 46 -1.49 -1.84 -2.55
C LEU A 46 -2.71 -0.95 -2.67
N ARG A 47 -2.88 -0.05 -1.72
CA ARG A 47 -3.93 0.95 -1.78
C ARG A 47 -3.30 2.33 -1.96
N ILE A 48 -3.77 3.03 -2.98
CA ILE A 48 -3.37 4.41 -3.27
C ILE A 48 -4.58 5.27 -2.92
N ALA A 49 -4.47 6.06 -1.88
CA ALA A 49 -5.59 6.83 -1.36
C ALA A 49 -5.36 8.32 -1.53
N PRO A 50 -5.90 8.93 -2.59
CA PRO A 50 -5.79 10.38 -2.76
C PRO A 50 -6.62 11.10 -1.71
N LEU A 51 -6.12 12.24 -1.26
CA LEU A 51 -6.82 13.07 -0.29
C LEU A 51 -8.16 13.50 -0.87
N ASN A 52 -9.24 13.24 -0.12
CA ASN A 52 -10.60 13.56 -0.55
C ASN A 52 -11.03 12.86 -1.85
N GLY A 53 -10.39 11.75 -2.20
CA GLY A 53 -10.73 11.00 -3.39
C GLY A 53 -11.01 9.55 -3.09
N THR A 54 -11.37 8.81 -4.14
CA THR A 54 -11.65 7.39 -4.02
C THR A 54 -10.35 6.59 -4.03
N PRO A 55 -10.14 5.70 -3.05
CA PRO A 55 -8.94 4.86 -3.05
C PRO A 55 -8.91 3.93 -4.26
N ILE A 56 -7.71 3.65 -4.73
CA ILE A 56 -7.46 2.74 -5.84
C ILE A 56 -6.66 1.58 -5.30
N ASP A 57 -7.16 0.36 -5.48
CA ASP A 57 -6.47 -0.84 -5.06
C ASP A 57 -5.78 -1.48 -6.27
N VAL A 58 -4.49 -1.72 -6.14
CA VAL A 58 -3.66 -2.25 -7.22
C VAL A 58 -3.11 -3.60 -6.80
N SER A 59 -3.49 -4.64 -7.53
CA SER A 59 -3.07 -6.01 -7.28
C SER A 59 -1.93 -6.41 -8.20
N THR A 60 -0.93 -7.10 -7.63
CA THR A 60 0.19 -7.64 -8.40
C THR A 60 0.39 -9.08 -7.99
N LYS A 61 0.38 -9.99 -8.97
CA LYS A 61 0.71 -11.39 -8.72
C LYS A 61 2.22 -11.55 -8.69
N ILE A 62 2.71 -12.22 -7.67
CA ILE A 62 4.13 -12.43 -7.45
C ILE A 62 4.40 -13.92 -7.40
N ALA A 63 5.22 -14.43 -8.30
CA ALA A 63 5.56 -15.84 -8.32
C ALA A 63 6.67 -16.15 -7.33
N LYS A 64 6.68 -17.38 -6.84
CA LYS A 64 7.78 -17.88 -6.03
C LYS A 64 9.10 -17.63 -6.75
N GLY A 65 10.10 -17.17 -6.03
CA GLY A 65 11.42 -16.88 -6.59
C GLY A 65 11.58 -15.48 -7.15
N THR A 66 10.51 -14.68 -7.17
CA THR A 66 10.62 -13.30 -7.66
C THR A 66 11.58 -12.52 -6.76
N THR A 67 12.63 -11.96 -7.37
CA THR A 67 13.62 -11.18 -6.65
C THR A 67 13.13 -9.76 -6.41
N GLU A 68 13.87 -9.02 -5.59
CA GLU A 68 13.51 -7.63 -5.27
C GLU A 68 13.40 -6.76 -6.53
N ASN A 69 14.33 -6.90 -7.47
CA ASN A 69 14.28 -6.11 -8.70
C ASN A 69 13.12 -6.53 -9.60
N ALA A 70 12.88 -7.83 -9.71
CA ALA A 70 11.76 -8.32 -10.49
C ALA A 70 10.42 -7.88 -9.86
N ALA A 71 10.34 -7.87 -8.53
CA ALA A 71 9.14 -7.41 -7.85
C ALA A 71 8.88 -5.93 -8.12
N ALA A 72 9.93 -5.11 -8.09
CA ALA A 72 9.78 -3.69 -8.40
C ALA A 72 9.26 -3.49 -9.82
N ASP A 73 9.78 -4.25 -10.79
CA ASP A 73 9.30 -4.17 -12.17
C ASP A 73 7.83 -4.57 -12.29
N LEU A 74 7.43 -5.67 -11.65
CA LEU A 74 6.04 -6.13 -11.70
C LEU A 74 5.10 -5.13 -11.07
N VAL A 75 5.44 -4.60 -9.91
CA VAL A 75 4.61 -3.64 -9.20
C VAL A 75 4.54 -2.33 -9.96
N SER A 76 5.65 -1.87 -10.51
CA SER A 76 5.68 -0.67 -11.35
C SER A 76 4.73 -0.83 -12.54
N GLY A 77 4.77 -1.97 -13.21
CA GLY A 77 3.88 -2.23 -14.34
C GLY A 77 2.42 -2.22 -13.95
N ALA A 78 2.09 -2.85 -12.83
CA ALA A 78 0.71 -2.89 -12.35
C ALA A 78 0.21 -1.49 -11.96
N LEU A 79 1.06 -0.71 -11.29
CA LEU A 79 0.71 0.67 -10.93
C LEU A 79 0.50 1.53 -12.16
N LYS A 80 1.38 1.45 -13.14
CA LYS A 80 1.22 2.21 -14.38
C LYS A 80 -0.07 1.89 -15.09
N ALA A 81 -0.43 0.61 -15.12
CA ALA A 81 -1.64 0.18 -15.81
C ALA A 81 -2.92 0.63 -15.12
N GLN A 82 -2.89 0.77 -13.79
CA GLN A 82 -4.12 0.98 -13.02
C GLN A 82 -4.29 2.38 -12.47
N LEU A 83 -3.22 3.15 -12.30
CA LEU A 83 -3.33 4.48 -11.71
C LEU A 83 -3.69 5.58 -12.71
N GLY A 84 -3.31 5.43 -13.96
CA GLY A 84 -3.62 6.43 -14.98
C GLY A 84 -2.75 7.67 -14.88
N LYS A 85 -3.26 8.77 -15.44
CA LYS A 85 -2.45 9.97 -15.68
C LYS A 85 -2.12 10.81 -14.47
N GLY A 86 -2.82 10.61 -13.38
CA GLY A 86 -2.61 11.41 -12.18
C GLY A 86 -1.30 11.11 -11.47
N TYR A 87 -0.62 10.07 -11.87
CA TYR A 87 0.57 9.60 -11.17
C TYR A 87 1.68 9.22 -12.14
N LYS A 88 2.90 9.50 -11.74
CA LYS A 88 4.08 9.07 -12.46
C LYS A 88 4.74 7.97 -11.64
N VAL A 89 4.99 6.83 -12.27
CA VAL A 89 5.55 5.65 -11.61
C VAL A 89 6.89 5.33 -12.26
N GLU A 90 7.92 5.16 -11.44
CA GLU A 90 9.27 4.86 -11.93
C GLU A 90 9.93 3.81 -11.05
N VAL A 91 10.80 3.00 -11.64
CA VAL A 91 11.68 2.13 -10.87
C VAL A 91 12.95 2.91 -10.58
N ASP A 92 13.40 2.87 -9.32
CA ASP A 92 14.59 3.58 -8.88
C ASP A 92 15.52 2.59 -8.17
N ASP A 93 16.81 2.64 -8.50
CA ASP A 93 17.82 1.73 -7.93
C ASP A 93 17.47 0.25 -8.09
N GLY A 94 16.69 -0.09 -9.11
CA GLY A 94 16.34 -1.47 -9.42
C GLY A 94 15.29 -2.09 -8.51
N GLU A 95 15.39 -1.89 -7.22
CA GLU A 95 14.53 -2.56 -6.23
C GLU A 95 13.44 -1.68 -5.64
N ALA A 96 13.35 -0.44 -6.07
CA ALA A 96 12.36 0.48 -5.53
C ALA A 96 11.45 1.02 -6.62
N VAL A 97 10.21 1.31 -6.23
CA VAL A 97 9.23 1.97 -7.08
C VAL A 97 8.91 3.32 -6.46
N VAL A 98 8.98 4.37 -7.26
CA VAL A 98 8.64 5.72 -6.82
C VAL A 98 7.35 6.13 -7.51
N ILE A 99 6.40 6.60 -6.72
CA ILE A 99 5.11 7.09 -7.21
C ILE A 99 5.03 8.58 -6.88
N LYS A 100 4.79 9.40 -7.87
CA LYS A 100 4.64 10.86 -7.70
C LYS A 100 3.30 11.28 -8.27
N LYS A 101 2.65 12.22 -7.60
CA LYS A 101 1.46 12.82 -8.18
C LYS A 101 1.89 13.78 -9.28
N THR A 102 1.00 14.01 -10.24
CA THR A 102 1.25 14.96 -11.33
C THR A 102 0.20 16.07 -11.29
N GLY A 103 0.61 17.27 -11.69
CA GLY A 103 -0.29 18.40 -11.86
C GLY A 103 -1.17 18.64 -10.64
N LYS A 104 -2.47 18.68 -10.89
CA LYS A 104 -3.46 18.98 -9.85
C LYS A 104 -3.94 17.77 -9.06
N THR A 105 -3.37 16.61 -9.32
CA THR A 105 -3.71 15.42 -8.54
C THR A 105 -3.42 15.70 -7.06
N PRO A 106 -4.34 15.35 -6.15
CA PRO A 106 -4.11 15.59 -4.73
C PRO A 106 -2.95 14.77 -4.19
N LYS A 107 -2.42 15.21 -3.06
CA LYS A 107 -1.51 14.38 -2.28
C LYS A 107 -2.21 13.07 -1.96
N PHE A 108 -1.44 12.04 -1.76
CA PHE A 108 -1.98 10.70 -1.59
C PHE A 108 -1.19 9.91 -0.55
N GLU A 109 -1.77 8.82 -0.13
CA GLU A 109 -1.15 7.91 0.80
C GLU A 109 -1.05 6.54 0.16
N VAL A 110 0.06 5.83 0.39
CA VAL A 110 0.25 4.47 -0.08
C VAL A 110 0.32 3.55 1.11
N SER A 111 -0.44 2.47 1.05
CA SER A 111 -0.40 1.45 2.09
C SER A 111 -0.51 0.07 1.47
N GLN A 112 -0.05 -0.93 2.21
CA GLN A 112 -0.25 -2.32 1.82
C GLN A 112 -1.59 -2.75 2.39
N LEU A 113 -2.52 -3.07 1.49
CA LEU A 113 -3.83 -3.53 1.91
C LEU A 113 -3.78 -4.99 2.33
N SER A 114 -3.08 -5.82 1.55
CA SER A 114 -2.90 -7.22 1.88
C SER A 114 -1.71 -7.80 1.12
N SER A 115 -1.18 -8.91 1.61
CA SER A 115 -0.14 -9.66 0.92
C SER A 115 -0.18 -11.12 1.36
N SER A 116 -0.15 -12.02 0.40
CA SER A 116 0.03 -13.45 0.66
C SER A 116 1.44 -13.90 0.28
N VAL A 117 2.31 -12.97 -0.09
CA VAL A 117 3.70 -13.27 -0.45
C VAL A 117 4.54 -13.27 0.82
N THR A 118 5.30 -14.33 1.04
CA THR A 118 6.23 -14.41 2.17
C THR A 118 7.67 -14.33 1.65
N GLY A 119 8.58 -13.86 2.49
CA GLY A 119 10.00 -13.72 2.16
C GLY A 119 10.35 -12.39 1.55
N LEU A 120 9.55 -11.89 0.67
CA LEU A 120 9.76 -10.59 0.03
C LEU A 120 9.26 -9.49 0.97
N ASN A 121 10.13 -8.60 1.37
CA ASN A 121 9.79 -7.51 2.28
C ASN A 121 9.54 -6.24 1.50
N LEU A 122 8.58 -5.45 1.98
CA LEU A 122 8.23 -4.17 1.38
C LEU A 122 8.29 -3.08 2.44
N LYS A 123 9.04 -2.02 2.15
CA LYS A 123 9.07 -0.81 2.97
C LYS A 123 8.45 0.33 2.19
N ILE A 124 7.50 1.01 2.82
CA ILE A 124 6.77 2.12 2.21
C ILE A 124 7.15 3.39 2.95
N LYS A 125 7.68 4.37 2.23
CA LYS A 125 8.13 5.65 2.79
C LYS A 125 7.70 6.82 1.93
N HIS A 126 7.63 7.98 2.55
CA HIS A 126 7.37 9.22 1.80
C HIS A 126 8.38 10.31 2.10
#